data_26271cfbb6b7056c88f2cd844bcb5495
#
_entry.id   26271cfbb6b7056c88f2cd844bcb5495
#
_cell.length_a   1.000
_cell.length_b   1.000
_cell.length_c   1.000
_cell.angle_alpha   90.00
_cell.angle_beta   90.00
_cell.angle_gamma   90.00
#
_symmetry.space_group_name_H-M   'P 1'
#
loop_
_entity.id
_entity.type
_entity.pdbx_description
1 polymer ?
#
loop_
_entity_poly.entity_id
_entity_poly.type
_entity_poly.pdbx_seq_one_letter_code
_entity_poly.pdbx_strand_id
1 'polypeptide(L)'
;MIRKRLWNYAYLNRGLTLVLNGEKFKSERGLHDLLHEEVQDTQLYDIIHVQSSHFEFAMTHTDRYGEENFSYVNGHYTEDGGSHLSAFREGILKGVNQFFKSSFDGPDVRDGIVSAVAVKIQEPIFESQTKNKLGNSDLRSSLMPEVRDAITDYLYKNPPAAEALKQKIQTNERIRKELNNVKKAARENARKTALTIPNLKDCKHHFQDSSGKGEESTIFLTEGVSAGGSMISSRDVMTQAIFCLKGKPLNCWGMGKDALYKNLELYNIMKALGIEESLEGLRYNRIVLATDADVDGLHIRNLLLTFFLHYYEPLVVRGHLYILETPLFRVRNQKKTLYCYSDAEKETALEQLKKGKHLEVTRFKGLGEISPKEFGQFIGEEMRAVPV
;
A
#
# COMPACT_ATOMS: atom_id res chain seq x y z
N MET A 1 21.90 -7.47 4.64
CA MET A 1 21.24 -8.79 4.68
C MET A 1 21.88 -9.76 5.70
N ILE A 2 23.20 -10.05 5.68
CA ILE A 2 23.85 -11.02 6.59
C ILE A 2 23.73 -10.58 8.05
N ARG A 3 24.04 -9.33 8.41
CA ARG A 3 23.97 -8.81 9.79
C ARG A 3 22.56 -9.01 10.39
N LYS A 4 21.49 -8.68 9.65
CA LYS A 4 20.10 -8.88 10.10
C LYS A 4 19.82 -10.36 10.42
N ARG A 5 20.32 -11.29 9.62
CA ARG A 5 20.18 -12.73 9.89
C ARG A 5 20.93 -13.15 11.15
N LEU A 6 22.13 -12.64 11.38
CA LEU A 6 22.91 -12.95 12.58
C LEU A 6 22.22 -12.43 13.84
N TRP A 7 21.68 -11.23 13.81
CA TRP A 7 20.85 -10.71 14.90
C TRP A 7 19.61 -11.57 15.15
N ASN A 8 18.88 -11.97 14.12
CA ASN A 8 17.73 -12.88 14.27
C ASN A 8 18.14 -14.19 14.96
N TYR A 9 19.27 -14.79 14.58
CA TYR A 9 19.77 -15.98 15.25
C TYR A 9 20.16 -15.71 16.71
N ALA A 10 20.75 -14.58 17.01
CA ALA A 10 21.10 -14.20 18.38
C ALA A 10 19.85 -14.01 19.25
N TYR A 11 18.79 -13.35 18.73
CA TYR A 11 17.53 -13.19 19.44
C TYR A 11 16.77 -14.50 19.67
N LEU A 12 16.83 -15.43 18.73
CA LEU A 12 16.16 -16.73 18.84
C LEU A 12 16.93 -17.76 19.69
N ASN A 13 18.22 -17.49 19.99
CA ASN A 13 19.09 -18.37 20.76
C ASN A 13 19.83 -17.59 21.85
N ARG A 14 19.17 -17.36 22.97
CA ARG A 14 19.73 -16.58 24.11
C ARG A 14 21.08 -17.08 24.52
N GLY A 15 22.00 -16.15 24.73
CA GLY A 15 23.37 -16.44 25.12
C GLY A 15 24.31 -16.90 24.00
N LEU A 16 23.79 -17.20 22.80
CA LEU A 16 24.61 -17.50 21.66
C LEU A 16 25.36 -16.23 21.21
N THR A 17 26.66 -16.35 21.06
CA THR A 17 27.51 -15.28 20.49
C THR A 17 27.92 -15.66 19.07
N LEU A 18 27.53 -14.86 18.10
CA LEU A 18 27.96 -14.98 16.70
C LEU A 18 28.99 -13.88 16.42
N VAL A 19 29.99 -14.17 15.58
CA VAL A 19 31.04 -13.22 15.23
C VAL A 19 31.16 -13.13 13.72
N LEU A 20 31.13 -11.91 13.18
CA LEU A 20 31.36 -11.63 11.77
C LEU A 20 32.38 -10.49 11.65
N ASN A 21 33.52 -10.74 11.06
CA ASN A 21 34.58 -9.73 10.87
C ASN A 21 34.96 -8.98 12.16
N GLY A 22 34.99 -9.70 13.30
CA GLY A 22 35.29 -9.11 14.61
C GLY A 22 34.10 -8.47 15.35
N GLU A 23 32.98 -8.26 14.69
CA GLU A 23 31.75 -7.77 15.31
C GLU A 23 31.00 -8.93 15.98
N LYS A 24 30.54 -8.70 17.22
CA LYS A 24 29.81 -9.69 18.00
C LYS A 24 28.31 -9.41 17.97
N PHE A 25 27.53 -10.47 17.74
CA PHE A 25 26.07 -10.49 17.78
C PHE A 25 25.62 -11.40 18.93
N LYS A 26 25.03 -10.84 19.96
CA LYS A 26 24.61 -11.57 21.15
C LYS A 26 23.38 -10.89 21.76
N SER A 27 22.37 -11.66 22.15
CA SER A 27 21.22 -11.20 22.92
C SER A 27 21.15 -11.93 24.24
N GLU A 28 20.86 -11.20 25.32
CA GLU A 28 20.70 -11.76 26.67
C GLU A 28 19.23 -12.10 26.96
N ARG A 29 18.27 -11.36 26.37
CA ARG A 29 16.84 -11.49 26.67
C ARG A 29 15.99 -11.97 25.46
N GLY A 30 16.65 -12.40 24.37
CA GLY A 30 15.96 -13.01 23.23
C GLY A 30 14.99 -12.07 22.51
N LEU A 31 13.73 -12.50 22.33
CA LEU A 31 12.71 -11.70 21.65
C LEU A 31 12.40 -10.36 22.34
N HIS A 32 12.67 -10.25 23.63
CA HIS A 32 12.55 -8.97 24.32
C HIS A 32 13.54 -7.94 23.78
N ASP A 33 14.80 -8.33 23.53
CA ASP A 33 15.82 -7.42 23.00
C ASP A 33 15.49 -7.05 21.56
N LEU A 34 14.96 -7.97 20.75
CA LEU A 34 14.46 -7.69 19.42
C LEU A 34 13.41 -6.56 19.45
N LEU A 35 12.40 -6.70 20.30
CA LEU A 35 11.35 -5.68 20.37
C LEU A 35 11.86 -4.35 20.93
N HIS A 36 12.74 -4.38 21.93
CA HIS A 36 13.31 -3.16 22.48
C HIS A 36 14.05 -2.34 21.42
N GLU A 37 14.78 -3.00 20.51
CA GLU A 37 15.45 -2.35 19.38
C GLU A 37 14.45 -1.78 18.37
N GLU A 38 13.34 -2.49 18.07
CA GLU A 38 12.33 -2.06 17.11
C GLU A 38 11.45 -0.91 17.62
N VAL A 39 11.11 -0.88 18.92
CA VAL A 39 10.24 0.16 19.48
C VAL A 39 10.99 1.44 19.85
N GLN A 40 12.31 1.39 20.10
CA GLN A 40 13.14 2.55 20.40
C GLN A 40 12.53 3.50 21.45
N ASP A 41 12.12 2.95 22.60
CA ASP A 41 11.48 3.66 23.70
C ASP A 41 10.12 4.34 23.39
N THR A 42 9.45 3.94 22.30
CA THR A 42 8.09 4.44 21.94
C THR A 42 6.96 3.57 22.50
N GLN A 43 7.28 2.57 23.33
CA GLN A 43 6.30 1.66 23.93
C GLN A 43 5.43 2.39 24.96
N LEU A 44 4.14 2.04 25.00
CA LEU A 44 3.17 2.59 25.96
C LEU A 44 3.26 1.94 27.34
N TYR A 45 3.84 0.76 27.43
CA TYR A 45 4.10 -0.01 28.65
C TYR A 45 5.25 -1.00 28.41
N ASP A 46 5.81 -1.54 29.48
CA ASP A 46 6.93 -2.48 29.42
C ASP A 46 6.61 -3.69 28.55
N ILE A 47 7.61 -4.17 27.81
CA ILE A 47 7.47 -5.31 26.90
C ILE A 47 7.04 -6.55 27.72
N ILE A 48 5.87 -7.08 27.40
CA ILE A 48 5.40 -8.37 27.88
C ILE A 48 6.28 -9.44 27.23
N HIS A 49 6.99 -10.23 28.03
CA HIS A 49 7.83 -11.30 27.54
C HIS A 49 7.51 -12.60 28.25
N VAL A 50 7.18 -13.63 27.51
CA VAL A 50 6.79 -14.95 28.01
C VAL A 50 7.55 -16.00 27.23
N GLN A 51 8.11 -16.96 27.98
CA GLN A 51 8.84 -18.08 27.42
C GLN A 51 8.36 -19.40 28.04
N SER A 52 8.08 -20.37 27.19
CA SER A 52 7.84 -21.77 27.57
C SER A 52 8.83 -22.71 26.84
N SER A 53 8.65 -24.01 27.00
CA SER A 53 9.50 -25.00 26.32
C SER A 53 9.33 -25.03 24.79
N HIS A 54 8.15 -24.67 24.32
CA HIS A 54 7.75 -24.84 22.90
C HIS A 54 7.35 -23.53 22.22
N PHE A 55 7.20 -22.43 22.97
CA PHE A 55 7.00 -21.11 22.37
C PHE A 55 7.64 -20.00 23.21
N GLU A 56 7.93 -18.90 22.56
CA GLU A 56 8.34 -17.64 23.17
C GLU A 56 7.63 -16.51 22.46
N PHE A 57 7.13 -15.51 23.19
CA PHE A 57 6.65 -14.29 22.60
C PHE A 57 7.05 -13.07 23.40
N ALA A 58 7.19 -11.95 22.70
CA ALA A 58 7.30 -10.63 23.29
C ALA A 58 6.30 -9.71 22.60
N MET A 59 5.69 -8.75 23.33
CA MET A 59 4.78 -7.78 22.75
C MET A 59 4.70 -6.49 23.58
N THR A 60 4.41 -5.41 22.90
CA THR A 60 3.99 -4.14 23.50
C THR A 60 3.11 -3.37 22.52
N HIS A 61 2.56 -2.23 22.96
CA HIS A 61 1.89 -1.29 22.07
C HIS A 61 2.67 0.01 21.96
N THR A 62 2.56 0.67 20.83
CA THR A 62 3.09 2.00 20.55
C THR A 62 1.95 2.91 20.08
N ASP A 63 2.23 4.19 19.91
CA ASP A 63 1.25 5.14 19.29
C ASP A 63 1.16 5.02 17.78
N ARG A 64 2.00 4.21 17.16
CA ARG A 64 1.93 3.94 15.70
C ARG A 64 0.60 3.29 15.33
N TYR A 65 0.22 3.43 14.06
CA TYR A 65 -0.93 2.73 13.50
C TYR A 65 -0.52 1.40 12.87
N GLY A 66 -1.48 0.47 12.86
CA GLY A 66 -1.29 -0.86 12.28
C GLY A 66 -0.67 -1.84 13.27
N GLU A 67 -0.27 -3.01 12.78
CA GLU A 67 0.40 -4.03 13.57
C GLU A 67 1.71 -4.46 12.92
N GLU A 68 2.75 -4.62 13.71
CA GLU A 68 4.05 -5.12 13.29
C GLU A 68 4.36 -6.44 14.02
N ASN A 69 4.57 -7.51 13.24
CA ASN A 69 4.72 -8.84 13.78
C ASN A 69 5.96 -9.54 13.21
N PHE A 70 6.84 -9.99 14.10
CA PHE A 70 7.98 -10.83 13.78
C PHE A 70 7.67 -12.28 14.15
N SER A 71 7.44 -13.14 13.17
CA SER A 71 7.03 -14.52 13.43
C SER A 71 8.07 -15.55 12.98
N TYR A 72 8.31 -16.56 13.82
CA TYR A 72 9.35 -17.55 13.60
C TYR A 72 8.85 -18.97 13.91
N VAL A 73 9.30 -19.92 13.10
CA VAL A 73 9.07 -21.35 13.30
C VAL A 73 10.41 -22.08 13.20
N ASN A 74 10.83 -22.76 14.28
CA ASN A 74 12.10 -23.47 14.34
C ASN A 74 13.30 -22.63 13.87
N GLY A 75 13.29 -21.33 14.17
CA GLY A 75 14.34 -20.38 13.78
C GLY A 75 14.20 -19.78 12.38
N HIS A 76 13.21 -20.22 11.59
CA HIS A 76 12.88 -19.61 10.29
C HIS A 76 11.90 -18.45 10.45
N TYR A 77 12.21 -17.31 9.83
CA TYR A 77 11.29 -16.19 9.74
C TYR A 77 10.16 -16.53 8.77
N THR A 78 8.91 -16.36 9.21
CA THR A 78 7.71 -16.59 8.41
C THR A 78 7.10 -15.25 8.03
N GLU A 79 7.44 -14.76 6.85
CA GLU A 79 7.04 -13.44 6.36
C GLU A 79 5.52 -13.26 6.30
N ASP A 80 4.81 -14.31 5.86
CA ASP A 80 3.35 -14.36 5.77
C ASP A 80 2.68 -14.91 7.04
N GLY A 81 3.44 -15.11 8.12
CA GLY A 81 2.95 -15.63 9.40
C GLY A 81 2.47 -17.07 9.32
N GLY A 82 1.17 -17.28 9.56
CA GLY A 82 0.54 -18.59 9.54
C GLY A 82 -0.29 -18.90 10.78
N SER A 83 -0.54 -20.19 11.02
CA SER A 83 -1.42 -20.67 12.10
C SER A 83 -0.96 -20.24 13.51
N HIS A 84 0.35 -20.21 13.76
CA HIS A 84 0.92 -19.78 15.06
C HIS A 84 0.67 -18.28 15.32
N LEU A 85 0.86 -17.42 14.31
CA LEU A 85 0.59 -15.99 14.44
C LEU A 85 -0.92 -15.73 14.60
N SER A 86 -1.75 -16.50 13.91
CA SER A 86 -3.21 -16.41 14.05
C SER A 86 -3.67 -16.83 15.45
N ALA A 87 -3.11 -17.92 15.99
CA ALA A 87 -3.39 -18.39 17.37
C ALA A 87 -2.91 -17.37 18.41
N PHE A 88 -1.75 -16.76 18.21
CA PHE A 88 -1.21 -15.71 19.05
C PHE A 88 -2.13 -14.48 19.09
N ARG A 89 -2.54 -13.96 17.92
CA ARG A 89 -3.49 -12.83 17.81
C ARG A 89 -4.82 -13.11 18.49
N GLU A 90 -5.33 -14.33 18.36
CA GLU A 90 -6.57 -14.75 19.03
C GLU A 90 -6.39 -14.85 20.54
N GLY A 91 -5.25 -15.36 20.99
CA GLY A 91 -4.91 -15.46 22.41
C GLY A 91 -4.83 -14.08 23.07
N ILE A 92 -4.18 -13.10 22.43
CA ILE A 92 -4.14 -11.71 22.92
C ILE A 92 -5.56 -11.14 23.06
N LEU A 93 -6.37 -11.25 22.01
CA LEU A 93 -7.75 -10.73 22.02
C LEU A 93 -8.57 -11.35 23.15
N LYS A 94 -8.48 -12.67 23.33
CA LYS A 94 -9.22 -13.37 24.39
C LYS A 94 -8.71 -13.00 25.78
N GLY A 95 -7.38 -12.87 25.96
CA GLY A 95 -6.79 -12.48 27.24
C GLY A 95 -7.20 -11.07 27.67
N VAL A 96 -7.14 -10.13 26.73
CA VAL A 96 -7.57 -8.74 26.95
C VAL A 96 -9.07 -8.68 27.29
N ASN A 97 -9.90 -9.34 26.49
CA ASN A 97 -11.34 -9.36 26.72
C ASN A 97 -11.74 -10.04 28.04
N GLN A 98 -11.05 -11.12 28.41
CA GLN A 98 -11.24 -11.82 29.68
C GLN A 98 -10.87 -10.92 30.87
N PHE A 99 -9.72 -10.25 30.80
CA PHE A 99 -9.26 -9.37 31.88
C PHE A 99 -10.19 -8.17 32.11
N PHE A 100 -10.56 -7.47 31.03
CA PHE A 100 -11.43 -6.28 31.13
C PHE A 100 -12.92 -6.61 31.21
N LYS A 101 -13.30 -7.89 31.11
CA LYS A 101 -14.70 -8.33 31.02
C LYS A 101 -15.48 -7.56 29.95
N SER A 102 -14.84 -7.36 28.81
CA SER A 102 -15.32 -6.55 27.69
C SER A 102 -15.30 -7.37 26.39
N SER A 103 -15.90 -6.83 25.34
CA SER A 103 -15.91 -7.42 24.01
C SER A 103 -15.28 -6.43 23.01
N PHE A 104 -13.99 -6.18 23.16
CA PHE A 104 -13.25 -5.36 22.19
C PHE A 104 -13.09 -6.09 20.87
N ASP A 105 -13.11 -5.35 19.77
CA ASP A 105 -12.85 -5.90 18.44
C ASP A 105 -11.34 -6.16 18.24
N GLY A 106 -11.03 -7.23 17.52
CA GLY A 106 -9.65 -7.61 17.26
C GLY A 106 -8.78 -6.52 16.63
N PRO A 107 -9.25 -5.79 15.61
CA PRO A 107 -8.50 -4.67 15.04
C PRO A 107 -8.14 -3.59 16.07
N ASP A 108 -9.07 -3.25 16.99
CA ASP A 108 -8.83 -2.20 18.00
C ASP A 108 -7.77 -2.62 19.02
N VAL A 109 -7.76 -3.93 19.36
CA VAL A 109 -6.75 -4.51 20.27
C VAL A 109 -5.36 -4.57 19.62
N ARG A 110 -5.30 -4.81 18.31
CA ARG A 110 -4.02 -5.00 17.61
C ARG A 110 -3.45 -3.72 16.98
N ASP A 111 -4.21 -2.66 16.88
CA ASP A 111 -3.69 -1.42 16.28
C ASP A 111 -2.66 -0.75 17.20
N GLY A 112 -1.44 -0.60 16.68
CA GLY A 112 -0.27 -0.13 17.42
C GLY A 112 0.56 -1.23 18.08
N ILE A 113 0.20 -2.52 17.91
CA ILE A 113 0.96 -3.63 18.48
C ILE A 113 2.29 -3.83 17.72
N VAL A 114 3.36 -4.02 18.48
CA VAL A 114 4.63 -4.54 18.00
C VAL A 114 4.89 -5.85 18.74
N SER A 115 5.05 -6.95 18.01
CA SER A 115 5.18 -8.27 18.60
C SER A 115 6.18 -9.17 17.90
N ALA A 116 6.76 -10.10 18.66
CA ALA A 116 7.55 -11.20 18.15
C ALA A 116 7.04 -12.51 18.73
N VAL A 117 6.86 -13.53 17.90
CA VAL A 117 6.44 -14.87 18.31
C VAL A 117 7.32 -15.93 17.66
N ALA A 118 7.86 -16.84 18.45
CA ALA A 118 8.67 -17.96 17.99
C ALA A 118 8.09 -19.27 18.55
N VAL A 119 7.88 -20.24 17.68
CA VAL A 119 7.40 -21.57 18.08
C VAL A 119 8.39 -22.66 17.67
N LYS A 120 8.48 -23.71 18.51
CA LYS A 120 9.27 -24.92 18.24
C LYS A 120 8.32 -26.07 18.04
N ILE A 121 8.34 -26.66 16.84
CA ILE A 121 7.41 -27.70 16.39
C ILE A 121 8.21 -28.88 15.83
N GLN A 122 7.84 -30.10 16.19
CA GLN A 122 8.53 -31.29 15.67
C GLN A 122 8.28 -31.50 14.17
N GLU A 123 7.04 -31.33 13.71
CA GLU A 123 6.65 -31.55 12.30
C GLU A 123 5.97 -30.30 11.74
N PRO A 124 6.74 -29.28 11.32
CA PRO A 124 6.17 -28.06 10.73
C PRO A 124 5.66 -28.33 9.30
N ILE A 125 4.40 -28.02 9.06
CA ILE A 125 3.78 -28.05 7.73
C ILE A 125 3.70 -26.62 7.22
N PHE A 126 4.36 -26.33 6.09
CA PHE A 126 4.32 -25.04 5.44
C PHE A 126 3.48 -25.08 4.18
N GLU A 127 2.82 -23.96 3.86
CA GLU A 127 1.99 -23.86 2.63
C GLU A 127 2.83 -23.88 1.34
N SER A 128 4.14 -23.57 1.42
CA SER A 128 5.04 -23.54 0.26
C SER A 128 6.47 -23.95 0.62
N GLN A 129 7.26 -24.26 -0.42
CA GLN A 129 8.71 -24.56 -0.30
C GLN A 129 9.52 -23.40 0.31
N THR A 130 9.08 -22.16 0.17
CA THR A 130 9.74 -20.97 0.72
C THR A 130 9.60 -20.85 2.23
N LYS A 131 8.70 -21.65 2.84
CA LYS A 131 8.44 -21.70 4.30
C LYS A 131 7.99 -20.36 4.91
N ASN A 132 7.36 -19.51 4.10
CA ASN A 132 6.93 -18.19 4.52
C ASN A 132 5.68 -18.22 5.42
N LYS A 133 4.87 -19.29 5.34
CA LYS A 133 3.62 -19.41 6.08
C LYS A 133 3.42 -20.81 6.64
N LEU A 134 3.15 -20.87 7.96
CA LEU A 134 2.88 -22.12 8.66
C LEU A 134 1.41 -22.53 8.53
N GLY A 135 1.17 -23.80 8.21
CA GLY A 135 -0.16 -24.37 8.00
C GLY A 135 -0.70 -25.28 9.14
N ASN A 136 0.07 -25.56 10.18
CA ASN A 136 -0.32 -26.42 11.29
C ASN A 136 -1.58 -25.94 12.03
N SER A 137 -2.72 -26.59 11.85
CA SER A 137 -4.00 -26.19 12.48
C SER A 137 -4.12 -26.58 13.95
N ASP A 138 -3.41 -27.61 14.38
CA ASP A 138 -3.37 -28.17 15.73
C ASP A 138 -2.76 -27.20 16.77
N LEU A 139 -1.85 -26.34 16.34
CA LEU A 139 -1.22 -25.31 17.21
C LEU A 139 -2.22 -24.35 17.87
N ARG A 140 -3.35 -24.11 17.23
CA ARG A 140 -4.35 -23.20 17.77
C ARG A 140 -4.89 -23.65 19.13
N SER A 141 -5.09 -24.94 19.27
CA SER A 141 -5.65 -25.53 20.50
C SER A 141 -4.70 -25.47 21.70
N SER A 142 -3.39 -25.49 21.48
CA SER A 142 -2.36 -25.39 22.52
C SER A 142 -1.91 -23.95 22.76
N LEU A 143 -1.51 -23.23 21.72
CA LEU A 143 -0.87 -21.92 21.84
C LEU A 143 -1.86 -20.81 22.27
N MET A 144 -3.08 -20.80 21.74
CA MET A 144 -4.04 -19.74 22.04
C MET A 144 -4.39 -19.65 23.53
N PRO A 145 -4.72 -20.76 24.25
CA PRO A 145 -5.00 -20.69 25.69
C PRO A 145 -3.79 -20.21 26.52
N GLU A 146 -2.57 -20.66 26.18
CA GLU A 146 -1.37 -20.26 26.90
C GLU A 146 -1.08 -18.75 26.74
N VAL A 147 -1.24 -18.21 25.53
CA VAL A 147 -1.11 -16.77 25.29
C VAL A 147 -2.19 -15.99 26.04
N ARG A 148 -3.45 -16.45 25.97
CA ARG A 148 -4.56 -15.85 26.71
C ARG A 148 -4.27 -15.72 28.19
N ASP A 149 -3.86 -16.83 28.81
CA ASP A 149 -3.64 -16.90 30.24
C ASP A 149 -2.41 -16.07 30.66
N ALA A 150 -1.36 -16.08 29.85
CA ALA A 150 -0.17 -15.27 30.09
C ALA A 150 -0.47 -13.76 30.02
N ILE A 151 -1.27 -13.31 29.02
CA ILE A 151 -1.70 -11.91 28.91
C ILE A 151 -2.58 -11.53 30.10
N THR A 152 -3.55 -12.36 30.45
CA THR A 152 -4.45 -12.11 31.58
C THR A 152 -3.66 -12.00 32.91
N ASP A 153 -2.73 -12.90 33.15
CA ASP A 153 -1.89 -12.89 34.33
C ASP A 153 -0.97 -11.66 34.39
N TYR A 154 -0.36 -11.29 33.26
CA TYR A 154 0.47 -10.10 33.19
C TYR A 154 -0.33 -8.83 33.54
N LEU A 155 -1.53 -8.68 32.98
CA LEU A 155 -2.37 -7.50 33.22
C LEU A 155 -2.82 -7.39 34.67
N TYR A 156 -3.08 -8.53 35.35
CA TYR A 156 -3.36 -8.53 36.79
C TYR A 156 -2.15 -8.10 37.65
N LYS A 157 -0.94 -8.46 37.23
CA LYS A 157 0.30 -8.11 37.93
C LYS A 157 0.76 -6.68 37.66
N ASN A 158 0.32 -6.06 36.55
CA ASN A 158 0.80 -4.76 36.11
C ASN A 158 -0.36 -3.78 35.80
N PRO A 159 -1.05 -3.26 36.86
CA PRO A 159 -2.19 -2.35 36.66
C PRO A 159 -1.90 -1.11 35.79
N PRO A 160 -0.70 -0.46 35.86
CA PRO A 160 -0.41 0.67 34.99
C PRO A 160 -0.38 0.28 33.49
N ALA A 161 0.17 -0.90 33.16
CA ALA A 161 0.18 -1.41 31.79
C ALA A 161 -1.24 -1.74 31.31
N ALA A 162 -2.08 -2.29 32.18
CA ALA A 162 -3.48 -2.57 31.88
C ALA A 162 -4.26 -1.27 31.57
N GLU A 163 -4.04 -0.22 32.34
CA GLU A 163 -4.69 1.08 32.08
C GLU A 163 -4.21 1.71 30.76
N ALA A 164 -2.90 1.71 30.50
CA ALA A 164 -2.34 2.22 29.24
C ALA A 164 -2.89 1.45 28.02
N LEU A 165 -2.97 0.12 28.09
CA LEU A 165 -3.57 -0.72 27.06
C LEU A 165 -5.04 -0.41 26.85
N LYS A 166 -5.82 -0.26 27.92
CA LYS A 166 -7.23 0.10 27.81
C LYS A 166 -7.45 1.43 27.11
N GLN A 167 -6.68 2.45 27.50
CA GLN A 167 -6.76 3.77 26.87
C GLN A 167 -6.41 3.71 25.38
N LYS A 168 -5.38 2.95 25.00
CA LYS A 168 -5.02 2.72 23.59
C LYS A 168 -6.16 2.05 22.84
N ILE A 169 -6.74 0.96 23.33
CA ILE A 169 -7.86 0.25 22.69
C ILE A 169 -9.07 1.16 22.53
N GLN A 170 -9.44 1.92 23.56
CA GLN A 170 -10.57 2.86 23.48
C GLN A 170 -10.32 3.97 22.47
N THR A 171 -9.09 4.46 22.36
CA THR A 171 -8.72 5.44 21.35
C THR A 171 -8.82 4.86 19.95
N ASN A 172 -8.31 3.64 19.73
CA ASN A 172 -8.40 2.93 18.46
C ASN A 172 -9.86 2.70 18.04
N GLU A 173 -10.71 2.24 18.98
CA GLU A 173 -12.13 2.04 18.75
C GLU A 173 -12.83 3.36 18.35
N ARG A 174 -12.52 4.47 19.04
CA ARG A 174 -13.06 5.78 18.71
C ARG A 174 -12.66 6.21 17.31
N ILE A 175 -11.38 6.12 16.98
CA ILE A 175 -10.85 6.47 15.65
C ILE A 175 -11.51 5.62 14.56
N ARG A 176 -11.64 4.31 14.77
CA ARG A 176 -12.30 3.39 13.84
C ARG A 176 -13.79 3.77 13.63
N LYS A 177 -14.51 4.06 14.71
CA LYS A 177 -15.92 4.48 14.64
C LYS A 177 -16.07 5.82 13.91
N GLU A 178 -15.24 6.80 14.22
CA GLU A 178 -15.22 8.10 13.53
C GLU A 178 -14.93 7.94 12.04
N LEU A 179 -13.91 7.13 11.68
CA LEU A 179 -13.59 6.84 10.29
C LEU A 179 -14.76 6.17 9.55
N ASN A 180 -15.43 5.20 10.18
CA ASN A 180 -16.60 4.54 9.60
C ASN A 180 -17.76 5.51 9.41
N ASN A 181 -17.99 6.43 10.35
CA ASN A 181 -19.02 7.48 10.21
C ASN A 181 -18.71 8.44 9.06
N VAL A 182 -17.44 8.84 8.91
CA VAL A 182 -17.01 9.69 7.78
C VAL A 182 -17.20 8.96 6.45
N LYS A 183 -16.83 7.67 6.37
CA LYS A 183 -17.05 6.82 5.19
C LYS A 183 -18.55 6.75 4.85
N LYS A 184 -19.40 6.50 5.85
CA LYS A 184 -20.86 6.41 5.68
C LYS A 184 -21.43 7.73 5.18
N ALA A 185 -21.06 8.86 5.79
CA ALA A 185 -21.51 10.18 5.37
C ALA A 185 -21.04 10.53 3.94
N ALA A 186 -19.79 10.20 3.59
CA ALA A 186 -19.28 10.39 2.24
C ALA A 186 -20.06 9.56 1.21
N ARG A 187 -20.39 8.29 1.53
CA ARG A 187 -21.25 7.43 0.68
C ARG A 187 -22.66 7.96 0.52
N GLU A 188 -23.27 8.42 1.60
CA GLU A 188 -24.62 9.01 1.55
C GLU A 188 -24.64 10.28 0.70
N ASN A 189 -23.64 11.15 0.85
CA ASN A 189 -23.48 12.33 0.02
C ASN A 189 -23.25 11.98 -1.44
N ALA A 190 -22.39 11.00 -1.73
CA ALA A 190 -22.14 10.51 -3.09
C ALA A 190 -23.38 9.87 -3.73
N ARG A 191 -24.22 9.17 -2.95
CA ARG A 191 -25.50 8.63 -3.43
C ARG A 191 -26.53 9.73 -3.72
N LYS A 192 -26.56 10.81 -2.93
CA LYS A 192 -27.44 11.96 -3.17
C LYS A 192 -27.05 12.80 -4.40
N THR A 193 -25.77 12.79 -4.78
CA THR A 193 -25.19 13.57 -5.89
C THR A 193 -25.14 12.77 -7.19
N ALA A 194 -26.21 12.10 -7.57
CA ALA A 194 -26.39 11.35 -8.81
C ALA A 194 -25.37 10.19 -9.08
N LEU A 195 -25.84 9.19 -9.79
CA LEU A 195 -25.15 7.95 -10.21
C LEU A 195 -23.87 8.14 -11.05
N THR A 196 -23.43 9.36 -11.29
CA THR A 196 -22.28 9.69 -12.12
C THR A 196 -21.13 10.22 -11.26
N ILE A 197 -19.97 9.59 -11.34
CA ILE A 197 -18.75 10.12 -10.70
C ILE A 197 -18.35 11.39 -11.43
N PRO A 198 -18.27 12.55 -10.76
CA PRO A 198 -17.87 13.79 -11.43
C PRO A 198 -16.51 13.63 -12.11
N ASN A 199 -16.38 14.22 -13.30
CA ASN A 199 -15.12 14.23 -14.08
C ASN A 199 -14.63 12.87 -14.61
N LEU A 200 -15.36 11.78 -14.38
CA LEU A 200 -15.06 10.48 -14.97
C LEU A 200 -15.78 10.33 -16.32
N LYS A 201 -15.03 10.04 -17.35
CA LYS A 201 -15.52 9.48 -18.62
C LYS A 201 -15.13 8.02 -18.66
N ASP A 202 -16.06 7.18 -18.23
CA ASP A 202 -15.84 5.75 -18.03
C ASP A 202 -15.72 4.97 -19.35
N CYS A 203 -15.20 3.75 -19.29
CA CYS A 203 -15.16 2.77 -20.37
C CYS A 203 -16.22 1.69 -20.15
N LYS A 204 -16.41 0.82 -21.15
CA LYS A 204 -17.40 -0.26 -21.07
C LYS A 204 -16.91 -1.49 -20.33
N HIS A 205 -15.65 -1.87 -20.52
CA HIS A 205 -15.06 -3.06 -19.92
C HIS A 205 -14.14 -2.71 -18.78
N HIS A 206 -14.33 -3.36 -17.63
CA HIS A 206 -13.55 -3.18 -16.43
C HIS A 206 -12.71 -4.41 -16.14
N PHE A 207 -11.69 -4.30 -15.28
CA PHE A 207 -10.67 -5.32 -15.02
C PHE A 207 -11.25 -6.70 -14.65
N GLN A 208 -12.34 -6.74 -13.90
CA GLN A 208 -12.96 -8.00 -13.45
C GLN A 208 -14.14 -8.46 -14.34
N ASP A 209 -14.31 -7.85 -15.49
CA ASP A 209 -15.41 -8.16 -16.38
C ASP A 209 -15.15 -9.50 -17.12
N SER A 210 -16.21 -10.28 -17.33
CA SER A 210 -16.16 -11.59 -17.97
C SER A 210 -15.94 -11.56 -19.50
N SER A 211 -15.78 -10.37 -20.10
CA SER A 211 -15.64 -10.20 -21.56
C SER A 211 -14.29 -10.62 -22.12
N GLY A 212 -13.30 -10.87 -21.27
CA GLY A 212 -11.90 -11.11 -21.63
C GLY A 212 -11.12 -9.84 -22.04
N LYS A 213 -11.75 -8.66 -22.03
CA LYS A 213 -11.12 -7.36 -22.33
C LYS A 213 -10.69 -6.58 -21.08
N GLY A 214 -10.96 -7.13 -19.90
CA GLY A 214 -10.64 -6.48 -18.64
C GLY A 214 -9.15 -6.19 -18.45
N GLU A 215 -8.28 -7.05 -18.94
CA GLU A 215 -6.82 -6.88 -18.90
C GLU A 215 -6.33 -5.63 -19.67
N GLU A 216 -7.10 -5.17 -20.67
CA GLU A 216 -6.79 -3.96 -21.44
C GLU A 216 -7.32 -2.69 -20.75
N SER A 217 -8.16 -2.84 -19.69
CA SER A 217 -8.83 -1.71 -19.06
C SER A 217 -7.83 -0.74 -18.44
N THR A 218 -7.93 0.53 -18.82
CA THR A 218 -7.00 1.58 -18.46
C THR A 218 -7.75 2.84 -18.02
N ILE A 219 -7.38 3.44 -16.91
CA ILE A 219 -7.84 4.76 -16.52
C ILE A 219 -6.68 5.75 -16.57
N PHE A 220 -6.89 6.89 -17.22
CA PHE A 220 -5.95 8.01 -17.23
C PHE A 220 -6.39 9.06 -16.22
N LEU A 221 -5.51 9.43 -15.30
CA LEU A 221 -5.69 10.54 -14.36
C LEU A 221 -5.01 11.77 -14.97
N THR A 222 -5.80 12.76 -15.42
CA THR A 222 -5.29 13.91 -16.17
C THR A 222 -5.38 15.21 -15.39
N GLU A 223 -4.49 16.14 -15.69
CA GLU A 223 -4.50 17.50 -15.16
C GLU A 223 -5.57 18.35 -15.86
N GLY A 224 -6.76 18.38 -15.26
CA GLY A 224 -7.82 19.28 -15.73
C GLY A 224 -8.53 18.87 -17.04
N VAL A 225 -9.51 19.70 -17.39
CA VAL A 225 -10.44 19.42 -18.51
C VAL A 225 -9.80 19.67 -19.89
N SER A 226 -8.79 20.54 -19.97
CA SER A 226 -8.13 20.87 -21.24
C SER A 226 -7.33 19.69 -21.78
N ALA A 227 -6.46 19.11 -20.96
CA ALA A 227 -5.72 17.88 -21.29
C ALA A 227 -6.68 16.70 -21.52
N GLY A 228 -7.66 16.54 -20.62
CA GLY A 228 -8.68 15.51 -20.70
C GLY A 228 -9.53 15.58 -21.97
N GLY A 229 -9.80 16.77 -22.51
CA GLY A 229 -10.63 16.96 -23.70
C GLY A 229 -10.08 16.26 -24.95
N SER A 230 -8.78 16.42 -25.23
CA SER A 230 -8.12 15.75 -26.34
C SER A 230 -8.11 14.22 -26.15
N MET A 231 -7.83 13.74 -24.93
CA MET A 231 -7.85 12.32 -24.60
C MET A 231 -9.26 11.71 -24.69
N ILE A 232 -10.29 12.40 -24.17
CA ILE A 232 -11.69 11.95 -24.22
C ILE A 232 -12.14 11.71 -25.66
N SER A 233 -11.72 12.57 -26.59
CA SER A 233 -12.09 12.46 -28.00
C SER A 233 -11.37 11.35 -28.75
N SER A 234 -10.23 10.90 -28.25
CA SER A 234 -9.31 9.97 -28.90
C SER A 234 -9.28 8.57 -28.30
N ARG A 235 -9.83 8.42 -27.08
CA ARG A 235 -9.76 7.17 -26.34
C ARG A 235 -10.55 6.03 -26.97
N ASP A 236 -10.13 4.82 -26.72
CA ASP A 236 -11.01 3.67 -26.91
C ASP A 236 -12.08 3.60 -25.81
N VAL A 237 -13.33 3.84 -26.21
CA VAL A 237 -14.48 3.81 -25.27
C VAL A 237 -14.71 2.44 -24.66
N MET A 238 -14.19 1.38 -25.27
CA MET A 238 -14.37 0.02 -24.76
C MET A 238 -13.51 -0.25 -23.53
N THR A 239 -12.25 0.20 -23.53
CA THR A 239 -11.24 -0.18 -22.52
C THR A 239 -10.57 1.01 -21.84
N GLN A 240 -10.76 2.24 -22.32
CA GLN A 240 -10.08 3.42 -21.77
C GLN A 240 -11.04 4.40 -21.11
N ALA A 241 -10.78 4.70 -19.84
CA ALA A 241 -11.48 5.72 -19.05
C ALA A 241 -10.58 6.93 -18.79
N ILE A 242 -11.17 8.12 -18.65
CA ILE A 242 -10.48 9.36 -18.34
C ILE A 242 -11.08 9.98 -17.07
N PHE A 243 -10.25 10.29 -16.11
CA PHE A 243 -10.62 11.06 -14.92
C PHE A 243 -9.87 12.39 -14.93
N CYS A 244 -10.61 13.49 -15.05
CA CYS A 244 -10.03 14.85 -15.07
C CYS A 244 -9.99 15.41 -13.64
N LEU A 245 -8.80 15.71 -13.13
CA LEU A 245 -8.62 16.40 -11.85
C LEU A 245 -9.14 17.84 -11.94
N LYS A 246 -9.69 18.37 -10.85
CA LYS A 246 -10.14 19.77 -10.76
C LYS A 246 -9.04 20.74 -10.37
N GLY A 247 -7.84 20.26 -10.15
CA GLY A 247 -6.68 21.03 -9.73
C GLY A 247 -5.65 20.16 -9.05
N LYS A 248 -4.76 20.76 -8.28
CA LYS A 248 -3.74 20.03 -7.51
C LYS A 248 -4.40 19.19 -6.41
N PRO A 249 -4.17 17.87 -6.35
CA PRO A 249 -4.67 17.04 -5.28
C PRO A 249 -4.12 17.46 -3.92
N LEU A 250 -4.81 17.09 -2.85
CA LEU A 250 -4.32 17.30 -1.49
C LEU A 250 -3.01 16.55 -1.28
N ASN A 251 -2.01 17.22 -0.68
CA ASN A 251 -0.85 16.51 -0.18
C ASN A 251 -1.26 15.71 1.07
N CYS A 252 -1.36 14.40 0.91
CA CYS A 252 -1.83 13.50 1.96
C CYS A 252 -0.70 12.83 2.76
N TRP A 253 0.55 13.25 2.57
CA TRP A 253 1.69 12.73 3.33
C TRP A 253 1.52 12.96 4.84
N GLY A 254 1.67 11.90 5.62
CA GLY A 254 1.52 11.94 7.08
C GLY A 254 0.09 12.13 7.60
N MET A 255 -0.92 12.10 6.72
CA MET A 255 -2.32 12.20 7.13
C MET A 255 -2.92 10.82 7.37
N GLY A 256 -3.93 10.74 8.23
CA GLY A 256 -4.73 9.53 8.41
C GLY A 256 -5.69 9.29 7.23
N LYS A 257 -6.16 8.04 7.06
CA LYS A 257 -7.13 7.68 6.00
C LYS A 257 -8.42 8.51 6.02
N ASP A 258 -8.81 9.06 7.15
CA ASP A 258 -9.99 9.95 7.29
C ASP A 258 -9.87 11.22 6.43
N ALA A 259 -8.66 11.73 6.21
CA ALA A 259 -8.41 12.87 5.34
C ALA A 259 -8.78 12.58 3.88
N LEU A 260 -8.58 11.34 3.40
CA LEU A 260 -8.96 10.92 2.04
C LEU A 260 -10.48 10.98 1.84
N TYR A 261 -11.25 10.52 2.84
CA TYR A 261 -12.72 10.52 2.75
C TYR A 261 -13.33 11.91 2.89
N LYS A 262 -12.64 12.83 3.58
CA LYS A 262 -13.05 14.24 3.69
C LYS A 262 -12.71 15.05 2.45
N ASN A 263 -11.67 14.66 1.70
CA ASN A 263 -11.28 15.31 0.47
C ASN A 263 -12.07 14.76 -0.72
N LEU A 264 -12.95 15.57 -1.31
CA LEU A 264 -13.86 15.14 -2.37
C LEU A 264 -13.12 14.63 -3.61
N GLU A 265 -11.97 15.23 -3.97
CA GLU A 265 -11.18 14.84 -5.14
C GLU A 265 -10.56 13.45 -4.95
N LEU A 266 -9.86 13.23 -3.84
CA LEU A 266 -9.26 11.92 -3.52
C LEU A 266 -10.35 10.85 -3.33
N TYR A 267 -11.48 11.20 -2.71
CA TYR A 267 -12.61 10.30 -2.59
C TYR A 267 -13.19 9.89 -3.95
N ASN A 268 -13.35 10.83 -4.88
CA ASN A 268 -13.81 10.53 -6.24
C ASN A 268 -12.81 9.67 -7.02
N ILE A 269 -11.50 9.85 -6.82
CA ILE A 269 -10.47 8.96 -7.39
C ILE A 269 -10.65 7.53 -6.83
N MET A 270 -10.75 7.36 -5.51
CA MET A 270 -10.96 6.05 -4.90
C MET A 270 -12.23 5.38 -5.44
N LYS A 271 -13.33 6.14 -5.57
CA LYS A 271 -14.60 5.67 -6.09
C LYS A 271 -14.50 5.29 -7.58
N ALA A 272 -13.81 6.09 -8.38
CA ALA A 272 -13.58 5.80 -9.79
C ALA A 272 -12.80 4.50 -9.96
N LEU A 273 -11.80 4.29 -9.13
CA LEU A 273 -10.96 3.09 -9.14
C LEU A 273 -11.63 1.86 -8.48
N GLY A 274 -12.69 2.06 -7.69
CA GLY A 274 -13.35 0.97 -6.92
C GLY A 274 -12.53 0.47 -5.73
N ILE A 275 -11.66 1.31 -5.16
CA ILE A 275 -10.73 0.94 -4.09
C ILE A 275 -11.07 1.57 -2.72
N GLU A 276 -12.32 1.99 -2.54
CA GLU A 276 -12.76 2.66 -1.30
C GLU A 276 -12.64 1.76 -0.07
N GLU A 277 -12.91 0.48 -0.20
CA GLU A 277 -12.93 -0.49 0.90
C GLU A 277 -11.78 -1.49 0.83
N SER A 278 -11.56 -2.03 -0.34
CA SER A 278 -10.51 -3.02 -0.60
C SER A 278 -10.01 -2.92 -2.03
N LEU A 279 -8.87 -3.54 -2.31
CA LEU A 279 -8.32 -3.61 -3.67
C LEU A 279 -9.03 -4.65 -4.55
N GLU A 280 -9.87 -5.51 -3.96
CA GLU A 280 -10.63 -6.52 -4.69
C GLU A 280 -11.64 -5.91 -5.66
N GLY A 281 -12.08 -4.68 -5.40
CA GLY A 281 -12.99 -3.92 -6.26
C GLY A 281 -12.32 -3.14 -7.37
N LEU A 282 -11.02 -3.33 -7.63
CA LEU A 282 -10.27 -2.57 -8.63
C LEU A 282 -10.93 -2.68 -10.01
N ARG A 283 -11.27 -1.52 -10.59
CA ARG A 283 -12.04 -1.44 -11.84
C ARG A 283 -11.18 -1.41 -13.10
N TYR A 284 -9.92 -1.01 -13.00
CA TYR A 284 -9.03 -0.89 -14.16
C TYR A 284 -7.71 -1.59 -13.90
N ASN A 285 -7.24 -2.37 -14.88
CA ASN A 285 -5.97 -3.06 -14.79
C ASN A 285 -4.78 -2.08 -14.78
N ARG A 286 -4.89 -0.97 -15.52
CA ARG A 286 -3.84 0.05 -15.59
C ARG A 286 -4.35 1.40 -15.11
N ILE A 287 -3.62 2.01 -14.19
CA ILE A 287 -3.83 3.38 -13.70
C ILE A 287 -2.68 4.21 -14.23
N VAL A 288 -2.96 5.13 -15.14
CA VAL A 288 -1.94 5.90 -15.85
C VAL A 288 -2.00 7.37 -15.45
N LEU A 289 -0.93 7.88 -14.86
CA LEU A 289 -0.77 9.29 -14.51
C LEU A 289 -0.40 10.06 -15.78
N ALA A 290 -1.34 10.85 -16.32
CA ALA A 290 -1.18 11.63 -17.53
C ALA A 290 -1.17 13.12 -17.18
N THR A 291 -0.01 13.62 -16.78
CA THR A 291 0.21 15.03 -16.40
C THR A 291 1.10 15.74 -17.42
N ASP A 292 0.99 17.05 -17.50
CA ASP A 292 1.81 17.88 -18.36
C ASP A 292 3.31 17.73 -18.03
N ALA A 293 4.18 18.04 -19.00
CA ALA A 293 5.63 17.95 -18.83
C ALA A 293 6.24 19.19 -18.16
N ASP A 294 5.41 20.06 -17.61
CA ASP A 294 5.82 21.28 -16.91
C ASP A 294 5.94 21.09 -15.38
N VAL A 295 6.27 22.17 -14.68
CA VAL A 295 6.48 22.16 -13.23
C VAL A 295 5.19 21.82 -12.46
N ASP A 296 4.03 22.29 -12.94
CA ASP A 296 2.74 22.04 -12.31
C ASP A 296 2.31 20.58 -12.49
N GLY A 297 2.47 20.04 -13.70
CA GLY A 297 2.22 18.62 -13.97
C GLY A 297 3.13 17.68 -13.18
N LEU A 298 4.41 18.03 -13.02
CA LEU A 298 5.33 17.28 -12.16
C LEU A 298 4.88 17.31 -10.69
N HIS A 299 4.41 18.45 -10.20
CA HIS A 299 3.88 18.58 -8.84
C HIS A 299 2.63 17.70 -8.64
N ILE A 300 1.66 17.76 -9.56
CA ILE A 300 0.45 16.93 -9.51
C ILE A 300 0.81 15.44 -9.54
N ARG A 301 1.76 15.04 -10.40
CA ARG A 301 2.28 13.68 -10.45
C ARG A 301 2.83 13.22 -9.09
N ASN A 302 3.66 14.04 -8.46
CA ASN A 302 4.23 13.72 -7.15
C ASN A 302 3.16 13.59 -6.05
N LEU A 303 2.12 14.42 -6.07
CA LEU A 303 1.00 14.31 -5.13
C LEU A 303 0.20 13.02 -5.34
N LEU A 304 -0.05 12.63 -6.59
CA LEU A 304 -0.70 11.36 -6.91
C LEU A 304 0.18 10.15 -6.55
N LEU A 305 1.49 10.21 -6.82
CA LEU A 305 2.43 9.17 -6.40
C LEU A 305 2.44 9.03 -4.87
N THR A 306 2.43 10.15 -4.14
CA THR A 306 2.34 10.14 -2.67
C THR A 306 1.05 9.45 -2.20
N PHE A 307 -0.09 9.74 -2.84
CA PHE A 307 -1.37 9.11 -2.54
C PHE A 307 -1.32 7.59 -2.76
N PHE A 308 -0.82 7.13 -3.90
CA PHE A 308 -0.77 5.69 -4.22
C PHE A 308 0.27 4.95 -3.36
N LEU A 309 1.47 5.47 -3.21
CA LEU A 309 2.54 4.83 -2.44
C LEU A 309 2.23 4.78 -0.94
N HIS A 310 1.57 5.79 -0.40
CA HIS A 310 1.29 5.85 1.04
C HIS A 310 0.06 5.02 1.46
N TYR A 311 -0.99 4.97 0.63
CA TYR A 311 -2.24 4.31 1.01
C TYR A 311 -2.56 3.05 0.21
N TYR A 312 -1.98 2.91 -0.97
CA TYR A 312 -2.28 1.85 -1.94
C TYR A 312 -1.01 1.23 -2.53
N GLU A 313 0.06 1.14 -1.74
CA GLU A 313 1.33 0.51 -2.13
C GLU A 313 1.14 -0.83 -2.86
N PRO A 314 0.22 -1.73 -2.44
CA PRO A 314 0.01 -2.99 -3.16
C PRO A 314 -0.43 -2.83 -4.63
N LEU A 315 -1.05 -1.72 -5.03
CA LEU A 315 -1.33 -1.45 -6.45
C LEU A 315 -0.06 -1.16 -7.25
N VAL A 316 0.89 -0.48 -6.62
CA VAL A 316 2.20 -0.18 -7.22
C VAL A 316 3.00 -1.47 -7.36
N VAL A 317 3.13 -2.23 -6.27
CA VAL A 317 3.87 -3.51 -6.23
C VAL A 317 3.31 -4.54 -7.22
N ARG A 318 1.99 -4.55 -7.42
CA ARG A 318 1.32 -5.44 -8.40
C ARG A 318 1.43 -4.94 -9.84
N GLY A 319 2.05 -3.79 -10.09
CA GLY A 319 2.28 -3.25 -11.43
C GLY A 319 1.04 -2.63 -12.08
N HIS A 320 0.11 -2.08 -11.29
CA HIS A 320 -1.07 -1.40 -11.82
C HIS A 320 -0.87 0.09 -12.07
N LEU A 321 0.19 0.73 -11.53
CA LEU A 321 0.43 2.16 -11.63
C LEU A 321 1.52 2.50 -12.64
N TYR A 322 1.22 3.45 -13.54
CA TYR A 322 2.10 3.87 -14.62
C TYR A 322 2.15 5.40 -14.76
N ILE A 323 3.22 5.89 -15.35
CA ILE A 323 3.37 7.29 -15.79
C ILE A 323 3.35 7.31 -17.31
N LEU A 324 2.47 8.12 -17.91
CA LEU A 324 2.42 8.34 -19.35
C LEU A 324 3.60 9.20 -19.79
N GLU A 325 4.39 8.71 -20.73
CA GLU A 325 5.34 9.53 -21.47
C GLU A 325 4.67 10.11 -22.70
N THR A 326 4.68 11.44 -22.82
CA THR A 326 4.17 12.14 -23.98
C THR A 326 5.31 12.80 -24.74
N PRO A 327 5.20 12.96 -26.07
CA PRO A 327 6.27 13.57 -26.84
C PRO A 327 6.50 15.02 -26.44
N LEU A 328 7.76 15.40 -26.32
CA LEU A 328 8.18 16.78 -26.06
C LEU A 328 8.27 17.61 -27.35
N PHE A 329 8.55 16.94 -28.48
CA PHE A 329 8.70 17.59 -29.76
C PHE A 329 7.99 16.82 -30.87
N ARG A 330 7.48 17.58 -31.85
CA ARG A 330 7.05 17.07 -33.13
C ARG A 330 7.96 17.66 -34.19
N VAL A 331 8.62 16.81 -34.95
CA VAL A 331 9.46 17.17 -36.13
C VAL A 331 8.77 16.65 -37.35
N ARG A 332 8.39 17.54 -38.28
CA ARG A 332 7.69 17.13 -39.49
C ARG A 332 8.23 17.81 -40.73
N ASN A 333 8.08 17.13 -41.85
CA ASN A 333 8.18 17.70 -43.22
C ASN A 333 6.94 17.37 -44.02
N GLN A 334 6.88 17.70 -45.29
CA GLN A 334 5.70 17.45 -46.14
C GLN A 334 5.33 15.97 -46.28
N LYS A 335 6.23 15.02 -45.98
CA LYS A 335 6.04 13.57 -46.17
C LYS A 335 5.93 12.76 -44.89
N LYS A 336 6.56 13.22 -43.82
CA LYS A 336 6.68 12.43 -42.59
C LYS A 336 6.62 13.32 -41.34
N THR A 337 5.96 12.82 -40.30
CA THR A 337 5.95 13.38 -38.92
C THR A 337 6.64 12.40 -38.01
N LEU A 338 7.53 12.89 -37.14
CA LEU A 338 8.20 12.14 -36.09
C LEU A 338 7.93 12.82 -34.75
N TYR A 339 7.62 12.03 -33.75
CA TYR A 339 7.45 12.48 -32.38
C TYR A 339 8.66 12.07 -31.55
N CYS A 340 9.17 13.01 -30.77
CA CYS A 340 10.43 12.86 -30.03
C CYS A 340 10.17 13.12 -28.52
N TYR A 341 10.66 12.23 -27.69
CA TYR A 341 10.48 12.23 -26.24
C TYR A 341 11.71 12.77 -25.49
N SER A 342 12.78 13.08 -26.24
CA SER A 342 14.00 13.68 -25.72
C SER A 342 14.64 14.62 -26.75
N ASP A 343 15.57 15.47 -26.30
CA ASP A 343 16.39 16.29 -27.21
C ASP A 343 17.23 15.42 -28.13
N ALA A 344 17.75 14.29 -27.66
CA ALA A 344 18.52 13.35 -28.49
C ALA A 344 17.67 12.75 -29.62
N GLU A 345 16.41 12.35 -29.33
CA GLU A 345 15.48 11.88 -30.37
C GLU A 345 15.15 13.00 -31.37
N LYS A 346 15.00 14.23 -30.90
CA LYS A 346 14.75 15.40 -31.77
C LYS A 346 15.92 15.63 -32.75
N GLU A 347 17.17 15.60 -32.27
CA GLU A 347 18.34 15.76 -33.14
C GLU A 347 18.39 14.65 -34.20
N THR A 348 18.16 13.41 -33.79
CA THR A 348 18.08 12.26 -34.72
C THR A 348 16.97 12.45 -35.75
N ALA A 349 15.80 12.91 -35.35
CA ALA A 349 14.67 13.17 -36.22
C ALA A 349 14.97 14.31 -37.23
N LEU A 350 15.63 15.36 -36.77
CA LEU A 350 16.11 16.45 -37.63
C LEU A 350 17.04 15.95 -38.73
N GLU A 351 17.99 15.07 -38.38
CA GLU A 351 18.93 14.47 -39.34
C GLU A 351 18.20 13.61 -40.37
N GLN A 352 17.25 12.78 -39.92
CA GLN A 352 16.46 11.92 -40.81
C GLN A 352 15.60 12.73 -41.81
N LEU A 353 15.10 13.88 -41.40
CA LEU A 353 14.18 14.69 -42.18
C LEU A 353 14.85 15.84 -42.98
N LYS A 354 16.16 16.06 -42.80
CA LYS A 354 16.96 17.12 -43.46
C LYS A 354 16.80 17.20 -44.99
N LYS A 355 16.50 16.07 -45.65
CA LYS A 355 16.35 16.02 -47.10
C LYS A 355 14.96 16.47 -47.60
N GLY A 356 14.04 16.81 -46.68
CA GLY A 356 12.67 17.24 -47.02
C GLY A 356 12.52 18.77 -47.10
N LYS A 357 11.60 19.26 -47.97
CA LYS A 357 11.20 20.67 -47.97
C LYS A 357 10.29 20.96 -46.77
N HIS A 358 10.35 22.19 -46.23
CA HIS A 358 9.53 22.67 -45.12
C HIS A 358 9.63 21.82 -43.84
N LEU A 359 10.83 21.79 -43.23
CA LEU A 359 11.04 21.20 -41.94
C LEU A 359 10.46 22.11 -40.83
N GLU A 360 9.56 21.56 -40.04
CA GLU A 360 8.93 22.25 -38.89
C GLU A 360 9.20 21.48 -37.64
N VAL A 361 9.55 22.21 -36.58
CA VAL A 361 9.70 21.68 -35.22
C VAL A 361 8.72 22.37 -34.31
N THR A 362 7.85 21.60 -33.66
CA THR A 362 6.93 22.10 -32.65
C THR A 362 7.35 21.50 -31.29
N ARG A 363 7.44 22.34 -30.26
CA ARG A 363 7.62 21.88 -28.87
C ARG A 363 6.26 21.86 -28.18
N PHE A 364 5.91 20.74 -27.57
CA PHE A 364 4.72 20.61 -26.73
C PHE A 364 5.06 20.99 -25.29
N LYS A 365 4.31 21.90 -24.70
CA LYS A 365 4.46 22.31 -23.29
C LYS A 365 3.48 21.58 -22.37
N GLY A 366 2.31 21.21 -22.91
CA GLY A 366 1.28 20.48 -22.19
C GLY A 366 0.46 19.57 -23.09
N LEU A 367 -0.27 18.65 -22.50
CA LEU A 367 -1.10 17.65 -23.20
C LEU A 367 -2.21 18.29 -24.03
N GLY A 368 -2.70 19.46 -23.62
CA GLY A 368 -3.73 20.22 -24.35
C GLY A 368 -3.27 20.81 -25.69
N GLU A 369 -1.95 20.87 -25.94
CA GLU A 369 -1.40 21.35 -27.22
C GLU A 369 -1.36 20.26 -28.30
N ILE A 370 -1.54 19.01 -27.91
CA ILE A 370 -1.57 17.85 -28.82
C ILE A 370 -2.99 17.70 -29.36
N SER A 371 -3.11 17.67 -30.70
CA SER A 371 -4.42 17.50 -31.33
C SER A 371 -5.02 16.13 -31.02
N PRO A 372 -6.36 15.98 -30.94
CA PRO A 372 -6.99 14.68 -30.66
C PRO A 372 -6.55 13.54 -31.58
N LYS A 373 -6.32 13.85 -32.89
CA LYS A 373 -5.86 12.84 -33.87
C LYS A 373 -4.45 12.33 -33.55
N GLU A 374 -3.58 13.21 -33.10
CA GLU A 374 -2.21 12.84 -32.70
C GLU A 374 -2.23 12.11 -31.35
N PHE A 375 -3.08 12.57 -30.42
CA PHE A 375 -3.16 12.00 -29.08
C PHE A 375 -3.57 10.52 -29.08
N GLY A 376 -4.44 10.12 -30.00
CA GLY A 376 -4.85 8.73 -30.16
C GLY A 376 -3.70 7.74 -30.35
N GLN A 377 -2.58 8.17 -30.96
CA GLN A 377 -1.38 7.34 -31.09
C GLN A 377 -0.68 7.13 -29.74
N PHE A 378 -0.65 8.17 -28.89
CA PHE A 378 0.09 8.14 -27.62
C PHE A 378 -0.63 7.43 -26.47
N ILE A 379 -1.94 7.19 -26.61
CA ILE A 379 -2.74 6.40 -25.66
C ILE A 379 -3.21 5.07 -26.26
N GLY A 380 -2.93 4.80 -27.54
CA GLY A 380 -3.23 3.59 -28.26
C GLY A 380 -2.06 2.58 -28.27
N GLU A 381 -1.85 1.96 -29.44
CA GLU A 381 -0.83 0.91 -29.63
C GLU A 381 0.61 1.41 -29.38
N GLU A 382 0.89 2.69 -29.64
CA GLU A 382 2.20 3.31 -29.46
C GLU A 382 2.37 3.94 -28.05
N MET A 383 1.46 3.64 -27.10
CA MET A 383 1.52 4.20 -25.75
C MET A 383 2.84 3.86 -25.06
N ARG A 384 3.57 4.89 -24.65
CA ARG A 384 4.74 4.76 -23.77
C ARG A 384 4.28 5.02 -22.34
N ALA A 385 4.20 3.97 -21.54
CA ALA A 385 3.84 4.03 -20.12
C ALA A 385 4.92 3.34 -19.29
N VAL A 386 5.51 4.08 -18.37
CA VAL A 386 6.57 3.59 -17.49
C VAL A 386 5.94 3.13 -16.18
N PRO A 387 6.17 1.88 -15.75
CA PRO A 387 5.70 1.42 -14.44
C PRO A 387 6.39 2.22 -13.31
N VAL A 388 5.66 2.45 -12.23
CA VAL A 388 6.15 3.12 -11.01
C VAL A 388 6.85 2.13 -10.11
#